data_99772a602e8c72096ae601a0cda5c935
#
_entry.id   99772a602e8c72096ae601a0cda5c935
#
_cell.length_a   1.000
_cell.length_b   1.000
_cell.length_c   1.000
_cell.angle_alpha   90.00
_cell.angle_beta   90.00
_cell.angle_gamma   90.00
#
_symmetry.space_group_name_H-M   'P 1'
#
loop_
_entity.id
_entity.type
_entity.pdbx_description
1 polymer ?
#
loop_
_entity_poly.entity_id
_entity_poly.type
_entity_poly.pdbx_seq_one_letter_code
_entity_poly.pdbx_strand_id
1 'polypeptide(L)'
;TWYGDAVIMDFVPATADDAKLPREPEAKVKEHAMNDLMWSAEHIAEKPAEKGRIAKGTVLSMIARFNLLWGNYSEALDAANKVIALNQYELDPDFLNMFSMSGQNSKEIICTYEHVQTTYAYGDVIRFYNNSDGGWASFVPTQNMVDMFEMADGKLIDEAGSGYDPVHPFYNRDPRLKNTVIYSGLDWIGRNGVSRIFNTLDKTLPGGSSNKDYYTAADNASHTGML
;
A
#
# COMPACT_ATOMS: atom_id res chain seq x y z
N THR A 1 -14.34 -10.70 4.47
CA THR A 1 -13.32 -11.40 3.65
C THR A 1 -12.27 -12.12 4.49
N TRP A 2 -11.84 -11.58 5.62
CA TRP A 2 -10.77 -12.18 6.44
C TRP A 2 -11.27 -13.22 7.42
N TYR A 3 -12.49 -13.05 7.92
CA TYR A 3 -13.05 -13.86 9.01
C TYR A 3 -14.30 -14.64 8.59
N GLY A 4 -14.71 -14.55 7.34
CA GLY A 4 -15.92 -15.21 6.82
C GLY A 4 -17.18 -14.67 7.49
N ASP A 5 -17.93 -15.55 8.11
CA ASP A 5 -19.16 -15.22 8.85
C ASP A 5 -18.89 -14.21 9.96
N ALA A 6 -19.74 -13.19 10.09
CA ALA A 6 -19.60 -12.14 11.11
C ALA A 6 -20.96 -11.72 11.68
N VAL A 7 -20.93 -11.10 12.85
CA VAL A 7 -22.15 -10.53 13.45
C VAL A 7 -22.51 -9.24 12.70
N ILE A 8 -23.79 -9.12 12.32
CA ILE A 8 -24.39 -7.86 11.87
C ILE A 8 -25.22 -7.28 13.01
N MET A 9 -25.00 -6.00 13.33
CA MET A 9 -25.70 -5.32 14.39
C MET A 9 -26.27 -3.98 13.87
N ASP A 10 -27.57 -3.95 13.63
CA ASP A 10 -28.29 -2.81 13.06
C ASP A 10 -28.95 -1.92 14.13
N PHE A 11 -28.62 -2.14 15.40
CA PHE A 11 -29.16 -1.40 16.53
C PHE A 11 -28.07 -1.10 17.57
N VAL A 12 -28.34 -0.15 18.44
CA VAL A 12 -27.47 0.15 19.57
C VAL A 12 -27.87 -0.77 20.74
N PRO A 13 -27.02 -1.69 21.19
CA PRO A 13 -27.36 -2.58 22.29
C PRO A 13 -27.50 -1.79 23.59
N ALA A 14 -28.58 -2.04 24.34
CA ALA A 14 -28.82 -1.43 25.63
C ALA A 14 -28.05 -2.15 26.75
N THR A 15 -27.81 -3.45 26.60
CA THR A 15 -27.08 -4.30 27.54
C THR A 15 -26.04 -5.14 26.82
N ALA A 16 -25.09 -5.72 27.57
CA ALA A 16 -24.10 -6.66 27.02
C ALA A 16 -24.74 -7.95 26.47
N ASP A 17 -25.92 -8.32 26.93
CA ASP A 17 -26.62 -9.49 26.42
C ASP A 17 -27.25 -9.25 25.08
N ASP A 18 -27.73 -8.05 24.79
CA ASP A 18 -28.25 -7.67 23.48
C ASP A 18 -27.18 -7.73 22.37
N ALA A 19 -25.91 -7.61 22.73
CA ALA A 19 -24.79 -7.71 21.81
C ALA A 19 -24.37 -9.16 21.49
N LYS A 20 -24.95 -10.16 22.14
CA LYS A 20 -24.66 -11.58 21.93
C LYS A 20 -25.47 -12.15 20.76
N LEU A 21 -25.17 -11.65 19.54
CA LEU A 21 -25.82 -12.11 18.32
C LEU A 21 -25.06 -13.27 17.68
N PRO A 22 -25.76 -14.17 16.97
CA PRO A 22 -25.11 -15.17 16.15
C PRO A 22 -24.37 -14.55 14.98
N ARG A 23 -23.41 -15.28 14.43
CA ARG A 23 -22.77 -14.89 13.18
C ARG A 23 -23.73 -15.12 12.01
N GLU A 24 -23.77 -14.18 11.11
CA GLU A 24 -24.46 -14.31 9.82
C GLU A 24 -23.50 -14.85 8.77
N PRO A 25 -24.00 -15.60 7.76
CA PRO A 25 -23.18 -16.10 6.66
C PRO A 25 -22.43 -14.98 5.93
N GLU A 26 -21.20 -15.27 5.49
CA GLU A 26 -20.34 -14.30 4.78
C GLU A 26 -21.06 -13.59 3.62
N ALA A 27 -21.89 -14.31 2.86
CA ALA A 27 -22.65 -13.74 1.75
C ALA A 27 -23.58 -12.60 2.23
N LYS A 28 -24.27 -12.81 3.36
CA LYS A 28 -25.16 -11.81 3.96
C LYS A 28 -24.40 -10.61 4.49
N VAL A 29 -23.20 -10.85 5.09
CA VAL A 29 -22.32 -9.77 5.57
C VAL A 29 -21.83 -8.90 4.39
N LYS A 30 -21.45 -9.54 3.27
CA LYS A 30 -21.05 -8.84 2.04
C LYS A 30 -22.18 -8.01 1.45
N GLU A 31 -23.37 -8.58 1.39
CA GLU A 31 -24.58 -7.89 0.90
C GLU A 31 -24.90 -6.66 1.77
N HIS A 32 -24.89 -6.81 3.09
CA HIS A 32 -25.14 -5.73 4.03
C HIS A 32 -24.13 -4.59 3.85
N ALA A 33 -22.83 -4.91 3.84
CA ALA A 33 -21.78 -3.92 3.64
C ALA A 33 -21.88 -3.20 2.28
N MET A 34 -22.25 -3.92 1.22
CA MET A 34 -22.41 -3.32 -0.10
C MET A 34 -23.62 -2.40 -0.16
N ASN A 35 -24.75 -2.78 0.46
CA ASN A 35 -25.94 -1.94 0.55
C ASN A 35 -25.65 -0.61 1.26
N ASP A 36 -24.89 -0.65 2.36
CA ASP A 36 -24.47 0.54 3.08
C ASP A 36 -23.58 1.45 2.21
N LEU A 37 -22.65 0.87 1.48
CA LEU A 37 -21.79 1.63 0.56
C LEU A 37 -22.58 2.24 -0.60
N MET A 38 -23.51 1.49 -1.18
CA MET A 38 -24.34 1.99 -2.28
C MET A 38 -25.24 3.13 -1.81
N TRP A 39 -25.89 2.97 -0.66
CA TRP A 39 -26.68 4.04 -0.06
C TRP A 39 -25.81 5.28 0.22
N SER A 40 -24.61 5.07 0.77
CA SER A 40 -23.67 6.17 1.04
C SER A 40 -23.26 6.89 -0.25
N ALA A 41 -23.00 6.17 -1.34
CA ALA A 41 -22.63 6.75 -2.62
C ALA A 41 -23.74 7.63 -3.22
N GLU A 42 -25.00 7.32 -2.92
CA GLU A 42 -26.15 8.14 -3.38
C GLU A 42 -26.32 9.42 -2.58
N HIS A 43 -26.00 9.40 -1.27
CA HIS A 43 -26.36 10.48 -0.34
C HIS A 43 -25.18 11.38 0.07
N ILE A 44 -23.93 10.91 -0.12
CA ILE A 44 -22.75 11.69 0.25
C ILE A 44 -22.38 12.74 -0.80
N ALA A 45 -21.85 13.87 -0.37
CA ALA A 45 -21.40 14.94 -1.26
C ALA A 45 -20.25 14.46 -2.17
N GLU A 46 -20.19 14.99 -3.40
CA GLU A 46 -19.12 14.69 -4.35
C GLU A 46 -17.77 15.20 -3.87
N LYS A 47 -17.72 16.36 -3.24
CA LYS A 47 -16.53 16.95 -2.65
C LYS A 47 -16.65 16.96 -1.13
N PRO A 48 -15.56 16.69 -0.41
CA PRO A 48 -15.60 16.76 1.04
C PRO A 48 -15.82 18.21 1.50
N ALA A 49 -16.56 18.38 2.60
CA ALA A 49 -16.75 19.70 3.21
C ALA A 49 -15.43 20.26 3.78
N GLU A 50 -14.59 19.38 4.25
CA GLU A 50 -13.25 19.67 4.82
C GLU A 50 -12.26 18.61 4.35
N LYS A 51 -10.98 19.00 4.22
CA LYS A 51 -9.92 18.05 3.91
C LYS A 51 -9.89 16.90 4.94
N GLY A 52 -9.66 15.66 4.49
CA GLY A 52 -9.68 14.46 5.33
C GLY A 52 -11.07 13.85 5.59
N ARG A 53 -12.15 14.50 5.14
CA ARG A 53 -13.48 13.90 5.18
C ARG A 53 -13.74 13.01 3.98
N ILE A 54 -14.52 11.95 4.21
CA ILE A 54 -14.95 11.03 3.16
C ILE A 54 -15.91 11.75 2.19
N ALA A 55 -15.75 11.50 0.90
CA ALA A 55 -16.61 12.01 -0.16
C ALA A 55 -16.98 10.88 -1.14
N LYS A 56 -17.83 11.18 -2.12
CA LYS A 56 -18.36 10.20 -3.08
C LYS A 56 -17.26 9.36 -3.76
N GLY A 57 -16.16 9.99 -4.16
CA GLY A 57 -15.03 9.27 -4.77
C GLY A 57 -14.45 8.19 -3.87
N THR A 58 -14.33 8.43 -2.56
CA THR A 58 -13.88 7.43 -1.59
C THR A 58 -14.82 6.23 -1.54
N VAL A 59 -16.13 6.48 -1.43
CA VAL A 59 -17.14 5.41 -1.35
C VAL A 59 -17.16 4.58 -2.62
N LEU A 60 -17.15 5.22 -3.80
CA LEU A 60 -17.10 4.52 -5.09
C LEU A 60 -15.82 3.70 -5.26
N SER A 61 -14.68 4.21 -4.79
CA SER A 61 -13.41 3.47 -4.80
C SER A 61 -13.45 2.24 -3.89
N MET A 62 -14.13 2.33 -2.74
CA MET A 62 -14.35 1.17 -1.87
C MET A 62 -15.25 0.13 -2.52
N ILE A 63 -16.33 0.55 -3.18
CA ILE A 63 -17.22 -0.33 -3.95
C ILE A 63 -16.42 -1.06 -5.04
N ALA A 64 -15.60 -0.35 -5.82
CA ALA A 64 -14.76 -0.93 -6.85
C ALA A 64 -13.78 -1.98 -6.24
N ARG A 65 -13.11 -1.61 -5.16
CA ARG A 65 -12.12 -2.47 -4.50
C ARG A 65 -12.73 -3.74 -3.92
N PHE A 66 -13.88 -3.66 -3.23
CA PHE A 66 -14.53 -4.84 -2.67
C PHE A 66 -15.06 -5.76 -3.76
N ASN A 67 -15.69 -5.21 -4.80
CA ASN A 67 -16.14 -6.02 -5.93
C ASN A 67 -14.99 -6.71 -6.65
N LEU A 68 -13.86 -6.03 -6.84
CA LEU A 68 -12.65 -6.63 -7.40
C LEU A 68 -12.16 -7.81 -6.55
N LEU A 69 -12.08 -7.64 -5.23
CA LEU A 69 -11.66 -8.69 -4.28
C LEU A 69 -12.62 -9.88 -4.25
N TRP A 70 -13.90 -9.67 -4.56
CA TRP A 70 -14.91 -10.73 -4.58
C TRP A 70 -15.10 -11.36 -5.94
N GLY A 71 -14.36 -10.90 -6.97
CA GLY A 71 -14.46 -11.42 -8.34
C GLY A 71 -15.62 -10.84 -9.16
N ASN A 72 -16.32 -9.82 -8.66
CA ASN A 72 -17.40 -9.13 -9.36
C ASN A 72 -16.83 -8.06 -10.27
N TYR A 73 -16.17 -8.47 -11.35
CA TYR A 73 -15.37 -7.57 -12.20
C TYR A 73 -16.20 -6.51 -12.92
N SER A 74 -17.43 -6.81 -13.30
CA SER A 74 -18.35 -5.87 -13.96
C SER A 74 -18.71 -4.71 -13.05
N GLU A 75 -19.09 -5.02 -11.82
CA GLU A 75 -19.46 -4.06 -10.78
C GLU A 75 -18.25 -3.22 -10.33
N ALA A 76 -17.08 -3.87 -10.27
CA ALA A 76 -15.83 -3.18 -9.98
C ALA A 76 -15.49 -2.14 -11.06
N LEU A 77 -15.64 -2.53 -12.34
CA LEU A 77 -15.41 -1.65 -13.48
C LEU A 77 -16.39 -0.48 -13.51
N ASP A 78 -17.69 -0.74 -13.28
CA ASP A 78 -18.71 0.31 -13.23
C ASP A 78 -18.42 1.34 -12.15
N ALA A 79 -18.07 0.88 -10.94
CA ALA A 79 -17.72 1.75 -9.83
C ALA A 79 -16.45 2.58 -10.11
N ALA A 80 -15.41 1.97 -10.71
CA ALA A 80 -14.19 2.67 -11.10
C ALA A 80 -14.48 3.76 -12.16
N ASN A 81 -15.29 3.46 -13.16
CA ASN A 81 -15.70 4.42 -14.18
C ASN A 81 -16.50 5.59 -13.57
N LYS A 82 -17.32 5.33 -12.54
CA LYS A 82 -18.02 6.41 -11.80
C LYS A 82 -17.03 7.32 -11.06
N VAL A 83 -15.92 6.79 -10.50
CA VAL A 83 -14.85 7.63 -9.92
C VAL A 83 -14.22 8.52 -10.98
N ILE A 84 -13.88 7.95 -12.14
CA ILE A 84 -13.31 8.72 -13.26
C ILE A 84 -14.26 9.82 -13.73
N ALA A 85 -15.56 9.51 -13.84
CA ALA A 85 -16.58 10.45 -14.28
C ALA A 85 -16.79 11.64 -13.34
N LEU A 86 -16.35 11.57 -12.08
CA LEU A 86 -16.35 12.72 -11.17
C LEU A 86 -15.42 13.85 -11.64
N ASN A 87 -14.42 13.57 -12.47
CA ASN A 87 -13.44 14.52 -12.98
C ASN A 87 -12.73 15.33 -11.87
N GLN A 88 -12.50 14.71 -10.71
CA GLN A 88 -11.87 15.34 -9.54
C GLN A 88 -10.46 14.85 -9.28
N TYR A 89 -10.09 13.71 -9.88
CA TYR A 89 -8.83 13.03 -9.65
C TYR A 89 -8.04 12.93 -10.94
N GLU A 90 -6.72 13.01 -10.83
CA GLU A 90 -5.78 12.90 -11.94
C GLU A 90 -4.56 12.10 -11.45
N LEU A 91 -3.94 11.29 -12.30
CA LEU A 91 -2.69 10.61 -11.95
C LEU A 91 -1.59 11.64 -11.73
N ASP A 92 -0.81 11.47 -10.68
CA ASP A 92 0.36 12.32 -10.42
C ASP A 92 1.44 11.99 -11.47
N PRO A 93 2.05 13.00 -12.11
CA PRO A 93 3.10 12.76 -13.11
C PRO A 93 4.37 12.16 -12.48
N ASP A 94 4.56 12.30 -11.18
CA ASP A 94 5.68 11.73 -10.43
C ASP A 94 5.18 10.78 -9.34
N PHE A 95 5.26 9.48 -9.64
CA PHE A 95 4.85 8.42 -8.71
C PHE A 95 5.54 8.51 -7.33
N LEU A 96 6.84 8.85 -7.30
CA LEU A 96 7.57 8.95 -6.04
C LEU A 96 7.15 10.19 -5.25
N ASN A 97 6.91 11.32 -5.93
CA ASN A 97 6.47 12.55 -5.29
C ASN A 97 5.16 12.37 -4.53
N MET A 98 4.23 11.57 -5.05
CA MET A 98 2.94 11.32 -4.41
C MET A 98 3.07 10.79 -2.97
N PHE A 99 4.13 10.02 -2.68
CA PHE A 99 4.41 9.46 -1.35
C PHE A 99 5.32 10.35 -0.50
N SER A 100 5.66 11.55 -0.96
CA SER A 100 6.50 12.50 -0.24
C SER A 100 5.66 13.55 0.50
N MET A 101 6.33 14.37 1.34
CA MET A 101 5.69 15.51 1.99
C MET A 101 5.15 16.56 1.00
N SER A 102 5.80 16.71 -0.16
CA SER A 102 5.32 17.61 -1.23
C SER A 102 4.08 17.08 -1.95
N GLY A 103 3.91 15.75 -2.00
CA GLY A 103 2.79 15.10 -2.66
C GLY A 103 1.48 15.07 -1.87
N GLN A 104 1.42 15.59 -0.65
CA GLN A 104 0.24 15.53 0.22
C GLN A 104 -1.03 16.17 -0.37
N ASN A 105 -0.90 17.00 -1.39
CA ASN A 105 -2.02 17.64 -2.08
C ASN A 105 -2.18 17.15 -3.52
N SER A 106 -1.56 16.01 -3.87
CA SER A 106 -1.70 15.42 -5.20
C SER A 106 -3.17 15.12 -5.49
N LYS A 107 -3.60 15.40 -6.72
CA LYS A 107 -4.95 15.10 -7.19
C LYS A 107 -5.21 13.60 -7.36
N GLU A 108 -4.18 12.76 -7.32
CA GLU A 108 -4.33 11.31 -7.32
C GLU A 108 -4.91 10.79 -6.00
N ILE A 109 -4.75 11.54 -4.91
CA ILE A 109 -5.22 11.15 -3.60
C ILE A 109 -6.75 11.27 -3.52
N ILE A 110 -7.43 10.13 -3.42
CA ILE A 110 -8.89 10.06 -3.26
C ILE A 110 -9.28 10.19 -1.80
N CYS A 111 -8.53 9.56 -0.90
CA CYS A 111 -8.78 9.60 0.54
C CYS A 111 -7.47 9.35 1.30
N THR A 112 -7.24 10.13 2.34
CA THR A 112 -6.10 9.95 3.25
C THR A 112 -6.57 9.87 4.69
N TYR A 113 -5.85 9.10 5.46
CA TYR A 113 -5.90 9.17 6.91
C TYR A 113 -4.71 10.02 7.38
N GLU A 114 -4.98 11.26 7.70
CA GLU A 114 -3.93 12.24 7.99
C GLU A 114 -3.36 12.08 9.39
N HIS A 115 -2.03 12.18 9.48
CA HIS A 115 -1.29 12.17 10.72
C HIS A 115 -0.67 13.54 10.97
N VAL A 116 -0.64 13.94 12.23
CA VAL A 116 -0.06 15.23 12.65
C VAL A 116 1.15 14.96 13.52
N GLN A 117 2.29 15.51 13.12
CA GLN A 117 3.50 15.42 13.91
C GLN A 117 3.23 15.90 15.34
N THR A 118 3.76 15.18 16.32
CA THR A 118 3.67 15.43 17.75
C THR A 118 2.34 15.10 18.44
N THR A 119 1.19 15.34 17.81
CA THR A 119 -0.12 15.08 18.44
C THR A 119 -0.75 13.77 17.99
N TYR A 120 -0.52 13.37 16.75
CA TYR A 120 -1.03 12.14 16.17
C TYR A 120 -0.07 11.60 15.11
N ALA A 121 1.16 11.33 15.51
CA ALA A 121 2.21 10.90 14.60
C ALA A 121 2.01 9.45 14.12
N TYR A 122 2.35 9.20 12.85
CA TYR A 122 2.42 7.85 12.32
C TYR A 122 3.77 7.22 12.71
N GLY A 123 3.73 6.27 13.65
CA GLY A 123 4.92 5.65 14.21
C GLY A 123 5.47 4.47 13.41
N ASP A 124 4.71 3.91 12.44
CA ASP A 124 5.08 2.66 11.78
C ASP A 124 6.14 2.83 10.68
N VAL A 125 6.46 4.05 10.25
CA VAL A 125 7.51 4.30 9.23
C VAL A 125 8.84 3.65 9.62
N ILE A 126 9.17 3.65 10.91
CA ILE A 126 10.40 3.02 11.44
C ILE A 126 10.46 1.51 11.14
N ARG A 127 9.32 0.85 10.99
CA ARG A 127 9.24 -0.60 10.72
C ARG A 127 9.52 -0.94 9.27
N PHE A 128 9.31 0.01 8.34
CA PHE A 128 9.59 -0.15 6.92
C PHE A 128 11.02 0.27 6.57
N TYR A 129 11.63 1.13 7.39
CA TYR A 129 12.92 1.72 7.07
C TYR A 129 14.08 0.76 7.40
N ASN A 130 15.18 0.88 6.66
CA ASN A 130 16.35 0.03 6.81
C ASN A 130 17.09 0.27 8.14
N ASN A 131 17.75 -0.76 8.66
CA ASN A 131 18.39 -0.73 9.98
C ASN A 131 19.57 0.22 10.06
N SER A 132 20.38 0.33 9.01
CA SER A 132 21.57 1.22 9.00
C SER A 132 21.21 2.69 9.08
N ASP A 133 19.99 3.07 8.70
CA ASP A 133 19.48 4.44 8.81
C ASP A 133 18.53 4.64 9.99
N GLY A 134 18.43 3.64 10.88
CA GLY A 134 17.69 3.73 12.14
C GLY A 134 16.29 3.17 12.10
N GLY A 135 15.94 2.42 11.07
CA GLY A 135 14.71 1.63 11.02
C GLY A 135 14.86 0.25 11.64
N TRP A 136 13.82 -0.57 11.50
CA TRP A 136 13.75 -1.93 12.02
C TRP A 136 13.65 -3.01 10.95
N ALA A 137 13.41 -2.64 9.69
CA ALA A 137 13.22 -3.58 8.58
C ALA A 137 12.27 -4.74 8.91
N SER A 138 11.18 -4.45 9.66
CA SER A 138 10.25 -5.48 10.16
C SER A 138 9.17 -5.84 9.15
N PHE A 139 8.85 -4.93 8.25
CA PHE A 139 7.94 -5.15 7.13
C PHE A 139 8.73 -5.14 5.84
N VAL A 140 8.79 -6.29 5.22
CA VAL A 140 9.57 -6.51 4.01
C VAL A 140 8.71 -7.12 2.91
N PRO A 141 8.99 -6.85 1.63
CA PRO A 141 8.26 -7.48 0.55
C PRO A 141 8.54 -8.99 0.49
N THR A 142 7.54 -9.74 0.08
CA THR A 142 7.78 -11.14 -0.31
C THR A 142 8.43 -11.20 -1.68
N GLN A 143 9.18 -12.27 -1.97
CA GLN A 143 9.74 -12.47 -3.31
C GLN A 143 8.63 -12.47 -4.38
N ASN A 144 7.49 -13.12 -4.11
CA ASN A 144 6.35 -13.13 -5.03
C ASN A 144 5.87 -11.71 -5.38
N MET A 145 5.85 -10.79 -4.41
CA MET A 145 5.48 -9.40 -4.68
C MET A 145 6.49 -8.73 -5.62
N VAL A 146 7.79 -8.96 -5.38
CA VAL A 146 8.85 -8.41 -6.24
C VAL A 146 8.78 -9.00 -7.65
N ASP A 147 8.47 -10.28 -7.77
CA ASP A 147 8.36 -10.98 -9.04
C ASP A 147 7.15 -10.52 -9.88
N MET A 148 6.10 -10.01 -9.21
CA MET A 148 4.92 -9.45 -9.90
C MET A 148 5.19 -8.11 -10.62
N PHE A 149 6.26 -7.41 -10.31
CA PHE A 149 6.66 -6.27 -11.13
C PHE A 149 7.10 -6.76 -12.50
N GLU A 150 6.65 -6.12 -13.55
CA GLU A 150 6.96 -6.44 -14.93
C GLU A 150 8.37 -5.98 -15.31
N MET A 151 8.81 -6.38 -16.50
CA MET A 151 9.93 -5.76 -17.17
C MET A 151 9.53 -4.36 -17.69
N ALA A 152 10.48 -3.53 -18.04
CA ALA A 152 10.21 -2.17 -18.52
C ALA A 152 9.37 -2.11 -19.80
N ASP A 153 9.27 -3.21 -20.54
CA ASP A 153 8.44 -3.36 -21.73
C ASP A 153 7.03 -3.93 -21.44
N GLY A 154 6.70 -4.17 -20.17
CA GLY A 154 5.41 -4.67 -19.71
C GLY A 154 5.25 -6.19 -19.73
N LYS A 155 6.31 -6.95 -20.00
CA LYS A 155 6.25 -8.42 -19.92
C LYS A 155 6.48 -8.92 -18.52
N LEU A 156 5.83 -10.02 -18.15
CA LEU A 156 6.14 -10.73 -16.92
C LEU A 156 7.57 -11.31 -16.99
N ILE A 157 8.20 -11.49 -15.83
CA ILE A 157 9.58 -12.00 -15.75
C ILE A 157 9.72 -13.43 -16.31
N ASP A 158 8.69 -14.24 -16.21
CA ASP A 158 8.61 -15.62 -16.71
C ASP A 158 8.06 -15.73 -18.14
N GLU A 159 7.68 -14.61 -18.75
CA GLU A 159 7.18 -14.59 -20.12
C GLU A 159 8.31 -14.79 -21.14
N ALA A 160 8.01 -15.56 -22.19
CA ALA A 160 8.98 -15.83 -23.23
C ALA A 160 9.47 -14.54 -23.90
N GLY A 161 10.78 -14.32 -23.93
CA GLY A 161 11.40 -13.13 -24.52
C GLY A 161 11.29 -11.88 -23.63
N SER A 162 11.04 -12.02 -22.34
CA SER A 162 11.06 -10.91 -21.38
C SER A 162 12.45 -10.28 -21.22
N GLY A 163 13.51 -11.04 -21.48
CA GLY A 163 14.87 -10.59 -21.24
C GLY A 163 15.26 -10.54 -19.75
N TYR A 164 14.46 -11.16 -18.87
CA TYR A 164 14.79 -11.26 -17.45
C TYR A 164 16.08 -12.04 -17.21
N ASP A 165 16.97 -11.45 -16.41
CA ASP A 165 18.23 -12.07 -16.01
C ASP A 165 18.19 -12.37 -14.50
N PRO A 166 18.16 -13.64 -14.06
CA PRO A 166 18.14 -14.00 -12.66
C PRO A 166 19.45 -13.64 -11.91
N VAL A 167 20.53 -13.34 -12.62
CA VAL A 167 21.79 -12.85 -12.02
C VAL A 167 21.69 -11.35 -11.70
N HIS A 168 20.90 -10.63 -12.49
CA HIS A 168 20.64 -9.20 -12.31
C HIS A 168 19.13 -8.94 -12.20
N PRO A 169 18.45 -9.43 -11.14
CA PRO A 169 16.99 -9.54 -11.06
C PRO A 169 16.26 -8.19 -11.04
N PHE A 170 16.95 -7.09 -10.79
CA PHE A 170 16.40 -5.76 -10.74
C PHE A 170 16.68 -4.91 -11.99
N TYR A 171 17.42 -5.47 -12.95
CA TYR A 171 17.76 -4.77 -14.19
C TYR A 171 16.57 -4.75 -15.14
N ASN A 172 16.37 -3.57 -15.78
CA ASN A 172 15.32 -3.35 -16.80
C ASN A 172 13.90 -3.75 -16.35
N ARG A 173 13.59 -3.53 -15.05
CA ARG A 173 12.28 -3.76 -14.47
C ARG A 173 11.41 -2.50 -14.52
N ASP A 174 10.12 -2.65 -14.30
CA ASP A 174 9.18 -1.56 -14.10
C ASP A 174 9.80 -0.49 -13.18
N PRO A 175 9.81 0.79 -13.57
CA PRO A 175 10.41 1.85 -12.77
C PRO A 175 9.78 2.02 -11.38
N ARG A 176 8.54 1.55 -11.17
CA ARG A 176 7.89 1.55 -9.85
C ARG A 176 8.57 0.61 -8.86
N LEU A 177 9.24 -0.45 -9.33
CA LEU A 177 9.94 -1.38 -8.44
C LEU A 177 10.99 -0.65 -7.58
N LYS A 178 11.84 0.15 -8.18
CA LYS A 178 12.89 0.91 -7.45
C LYS A 178 12.33 1.97 -6.49
N ASN A 179 11.08 2.40 -6.70
CA ASN A 179 10.40 3.37 -5.84
C ASN A 179 9.60 2.72 -4.72
N THR A 180 9.43 1.39 -4.77
CA THR A 180 8.61 0.63 -3.82
C THR A 180 9.45 -0.28 -2.94
N VAL A 181 10.54 -0.84 -3.46
CA VAL A 181 11.38 -1.84 -2.80
C VAL A 181 12.82 -1.37 -2.73
N ILE A 182 13.43 -1.49 -1.55
CA ILE A 182 14.86 -1.24 -1.35
C ILE A 182 15.60 -2.57 -1.58
N TYR A 183 16.58 -2.58 -2.48
CA TYR A 183 17.38 -3.76 -2.83
C TYR A 183 18.85 -3.41 -3.04
N SER A 184 19.72 -4.41 -2.95
CA SER A 184 21.16 -4.22 -3.18
C SER A 184 21.45 -3.74 -4.60
N GLY A 185 22.20 -2.67 -4.72
CA GLY A 185 22.52 -1.99 -5.97
C GLY A 185 21.72 -0.72 -6.24
N LEU A 186 20.73 -0.41 -5.39
CA LEU A 186 19.94 0.81 -5.51
C LEU A 186 20.73 2.03 -5.05
N ASP A 187 20.64 3.15 -5.80
CA ASP A 187 21.08 4.45 -5.31
C ASP A 187 20.24 4.87 -4.12
N TRP A 188 20.87 5.12 -3.00
CA TRP A 188 20.20 5.37 -1.73
C TRP A 188 20.73 6.64 -1.06
N ILE A 189 19.84 7.43 -0.53
CA ILE A 189 20.18 8.57 0.33
C ILE A 189 19.84 8.18 1.75
N GLY A 190 20.87 8.01 2.58
CA GLY A 190 20.70 7.69 3.99
C GLY A 190 20.06 8.82 4.79
N ARG A 191 19.62 8.51 6.01
CA ARG A 191 18.99 9.47 6.93
C ARG A 191 19.80 10.75 7.18
N ASN A 192 21.12 10.65 7.10
CA ASN A 192 22.06 11.79 7.24
C ASN A 192 22.27 12.58 5.95
N GLY A 193 21.54 12.27 4.88
CA GLY A 193 21.68 12.90 3.56
C GLY A 193 22.88 12.41 2.75
N VAL A 194 23.60 11.40 3.21
CA VAL A 194 24.76 10.84 2.49
C VAL A 194 24.29 9.83 1.46
N SER A 195 24.66 10.07 0.20
CA SER A 195 24.39 9.13 -0.91
C SER A 195 25.33 7.94 -0.83
N ARG A 196 24.78 6.75 -1.05
CA ARG A 196 25.51 5.49 -1.17
C ARG A 196 24.77 4.51 -2.07
N ILE A 197 25.43 3.47 -2.52
CA ILE A 197 24.75 2.31 -3.07
C ILE A 197 24.25 1.46 -1.88
N PHE A 198 22.96 1.16 -1.85
CA PHE A 198 22.41 0.25 -0.86
C PHE A 198 22.97 -1.14 -1.08
N ASN A 199 23.40 -1.80 0.00
CA ASN A 199 24.04 -3.10 -0.10
C ASN A 199 23.76 -3.93 1.16
N THR A 200 23.25 -5.13 0.96
CA THR A 200 23.00 -6.12 2.02
C THR A 200 24.03 -7.24 2.02
N LEU A 201 24.99 -7.23 1.12
CA LEU A 201 25.99 -8.28 0.94
C LEU A 201 27.34 -7.95 1.61
N ASP A 202 27.63 -6.69 1.88
CA ASP A 202 28.85 -6.25 2.55
C ASP A 202 28.61 -6.00 4.04
N LYS A 203 29.54 -6.46 4.86
CA LYS A 203 29.48 -6.30 6.33
C LYS A 203 29.69 -4.88 6.79
N THR A 204 30.26 -4.02 5.95
CA THR A 204 30.62 -2.65 6.27
C THR A 204 30.01 -1.68 5.27
N LEU A 205 29.58 -0.53 5.76
CA LEU A 205 29.18 0.61 4.94
C LEU A 205 30.39 1.37 4.40
N PRO A 206 30.25 2.17 3.34
CA PRO A 206 31.27 3.15 2.97
C PRO A 206 31.67 4.01 4.18
N GLY A 207 32.97 4.09 4.45
CA GLY A 207 33.49 4.73 5.66
C GLY A 207 33.81 3.77 6.83
N GLY A 208 33.58 2.44 6.65
CA GLY A 208 34.07 1.39 7.56
C GLY A 208 33.17 1.09 8.76
N SER A 209 32.02 1.74 8.89
CA SER A 209 31.06 1.41 9.95
C SER A 209 30.32 0.10 9.64
N SER A 210 29.83 -0.59 10.68
CA SER A 210 29.08 -1.82 10.54
C SER A 210 27.80 -1.60 9.72
N ASN A 211 27.57 -2.48 8.75
CA ASN A 211 26.34 -2.49 7.97
C ASN A 211 25.28 -3.34 8.69
N LYS A 212 24.32 -2.68 9.31
CA LYS A 212 23.20 -3.33 10.00
C LYS A 212 22.17 -3.97 9.07
N ASP A 213 22.22 -3.63 7.78
CA ASP A 213 21.39 -4.25 6.73
C ASP A 213 22.05 -5.47 6.08
N TYR A 214 23.27 -5.85 6.53
CA TYR A 214 23.91 -7.07 6.07
C TYR A 214 23.02 -8.28 6.37
N TYR A 215 22.78 -9.15 5.38
CA TYR A 215 21.73 -10.18 5.41
C TYR A 215 21.83 -11.16 6.60
N THR A 216 22.98 -11.29 7.26
CA THR A 216 23.15 -12.07 8.49
C THR A 216 23.46 -11.21 9.72
N ALA A 217 23.31 -9.89 9.66
CA ALA A 217 23.48 -9.05 10.82
C ALA A 217 22.41 -9.36 11.87
N ALA A 218 22.81 -9.37 13.15
CA ALA A 218 21.90 -9.68 14.26
C ALA A 218 20.73 -8.67 14.36
N ASP A 219 20.97 -7.43 13.94
CA ASP A 219 19.95 -6.36 13.95
C ASP A 219 19.03 -6.38 12.72
N ASN A 220 19.34 -7.21 11.71
CA ASN A 220 18.54 -7.27 10.49
C ASN A 220 17.39 -8.26 10.63
N ALA A 221 16.16 -7.77 10.71
CA ALA A 221 14.97 -8.59 10.78
C ALA A 221 14.61 -9.27 9.44
N SER A 222 15.06 -8.69 8.33
CA SER A 222 14.65 -9.13 6.99
C SER A 222 15.30 -10.43 6.54
N HIS A 223 16.59 -10.61 6.72
CA HIS A 223 17.40 -11.74 6.21
C HIS A 223 17.22 -12.09 4.71
N THR A 224 16.41 -11.32 3.97
CA THR A 224 16.10 -11.57 2.55
C THR A 224 16.96 -10.76 1.60
N GLY A 225 17.68 -9.78 2.09
CA GLY A 225 18.45 -8.86 1.26
C GLY A 225 17.60 -7.80 0.51
N MET A 226 16.30 -7.75 0.80
CA MET A 226 15.36 -6.75 0.30
C MET A 226 14.57 -6.14 1.46
N LEU A 227 14.21 -4.87 1.34
CA LEU A 227 13.44 -4.11 2.31
C LEU A 227 12.30 -3.35 1.62
#